data_f6f596936b3c947edae686363cb9fbcf
#
_entry.id   f6f596936b3c947edae686363cb9fbcf
#
_cell.length_a   1.000
_cell.length_b   1.000
_cell.length_c   1.000
_cell.angle_alpha   90.00
_cell.angle_beta   90.00
_cell.angle_gamma   90.00
#
_symmetry.space_group_name_H-M   'P 1'
#
loop_
_entity.id
_entity.type
_entity.pdbx_description
1 polymer ?
#
loop_
_entity_poly.entity_id
_entity_poly.type
_entity_poly.pdbx_seq_one_letter_code
_entity_poly.pdbx_strand_id
1 'polypeptide(L)'
;MTKNKPKNNYQGGAEDFKGFIRLSSNENNDGPSSRVKAALKNNVNFSNIYPELDGETLRNQISKTYSLNSEQLILGAGSDEVLQMIYAAFTKPGDEVIFTKYAFAMYAIYAKNFKCKPKTFNDSKFQFSLNEFAKLASSKTKIIFLANPNNPTGSIFYKDEIIKFIKKINKKTLIVLDSA
;
A
#
# COMPACT_ATOMS: atom_id res chain seq x y z
N MET A 1 19.67 1.46 -33.83
CA MET A 1 20.00 1.34 -32.38
C MET A 1 18.72 1.47 -31.57
N THR A 2 18.07 0.36 -31.27
CA THR A 2 16.85 0.32 -30.44
C THR A 2 17.29 0.42 -28.98
N LYS A 3 17.07 1.57 -28.36
CA LYS A 3 17.30 1.77 -26.93
C LYS A 3 16.33 0.85 -26.16
N ASN A 4 16.86 -0.17 -25.50
CA ASN A 4 16.14 -0.95 -24.51
C ASN A 4 15.63 0.00 -23.41
N LYS A 5 14.36 0.39 -23.50
CA LYS A 5 13.69 1.00 -22.34
C LYS A 5 13.64 -0.04 -21.23
N PRO A 6 13.99 0.28 -19.97
CA PRO A 6 13.78 -0.64 -18.87
C PRO A 6 12.31 -1.03 -18.86
N LYS A 7 12.02 -2.33 -18.91
CA LYS A 7 10.65 -2.84 -18.77
C LYS A 7 10.19 -2.50 -17.36
N ASN A 8 9.43 -1.43 -17.25
CA ASN A 8 8.68 -1.15 -16.03
C ASN A 8 7.55 -2.19 -16.02
N ASN A 9 7.62 -3.17 -15.12
CA ASN A 9 6.65 -4.26 -15.04
C ASN A 9 5.30 -3.84 -14.44
N TYR A 10 5.14 -2.57 -14.07
CA TYR A 10 3.87 -2.03 -13.60
C TYR A 10 3.15 -1.33 -14.75
N GLN A 11 2.08 -1.94 -15.21
CA GLN A 11 1.15 -1.38 -16.19
C GLN A 11 -0.17 -1.03 -15.47
N GLY A 12 -0.11 -0.12 -14.51
CA GLY A 12 -1.29 0.55 -14.02
C GLY A 12 -1.57 1.76 -14.90
N GLY A 13 -2.79 1.96 -15.34
CA GLY A 13 -3.15 3.13 -16.11
C GLY A 13 -4.24 2.91 -17.14
N ALA A 14 -4.73 4.02 -17.67
CA ALA A 14 -5.83 4.07 -18.60
C ALA A 14 -5.41 3.65 -20.01
N GLU A 15 -5.57 2.39 -20.34
CA GLU A 15 -5.82 2.03 -21.75
C GLU A 15 -7.30 2.22 -22.03
N ASP A 16 -7.63 2.81 -23.19
CA ASP A 16 -9.01 3.05 -23.62
C ASP A 16 -9.64 1.72 -24.08
N PHE A 17 -10.26 1.01 -23.15
CA PHE A 17 -10.95 -0.26 -23.42
C PHE A 17 -12.41 -0.03 -23.80
N LYS A 18 -12.67 0.66 -24.88
CA LYS A 18 -14.03 0.83 -25.39
C LYS A 18 -14.72 -0.52 -25.58
N GLY A 19 -15.82 -0.74 -24.91
CA GLY A 19 -16.63 -1.95 -25.02
C GLY A 19 -16.28 -3.10 -24.08
N PHE A 20 -15.35 -2.91 -23.14
CA PHE A 20 -15.02 -3.89 -22.12
C PHE A 20 -15.33 -3.41 -20.71
N ILE A 21 -15.69 -4.32 -19.81
CA ILE A 21 -15.75 -4.06 -18.38
C ILE A 21 -14.33 -4.16 -17.81
N ARG A 22 -13.85 -3.07 -17.23
CA ARG A 22 -12.49 -2.98 -16.70
C ARG A 22 -12.44 -3.58 -15.29
N LEU A 23 -11.73 -4.68 -15.13
CA LEU A 23 -11.56 -5.38 -13.84
C LEU A 23 -10.08 -5.50 -13.42
N SER A 24 -9.15 -4.90 -14.16
CA SER A 24 -7.71 -5.15 -13.99
C SER A 24 -7.05 -4.34 -12.86
N SER A 25 -7.70 -3.30 -12.34
CA SER A 25 -7.08 -2.34 -11.41
C SER A 25 -7.84 -2.19 -10.10
N ASN A 26 -8.76 -3.10 -9.78
CA ASN A 26 -9.61 -3.08 -8.58
C ASN A 26 -10.40 -1.77 -8.41
N GLU A 27 -10.77 -1.14 -9.55
CA GLU A 27 -11.55 0.09 -9.55
C GLU A 27 -13.02 -0.21 -9.25
N ASN A 28 -13.70 0.76 -8.65
CA ASN A 28 -15.15 0.69 -8.48
C ASN A 28 -15.86 1.02 -9.81
N ASN A 29 -16.38 0.01 -10.49
CA ASN A 29 -17.06 0.16 -11.77
C ASN A 29 -18.38 0.97 -11.70
N ASP A 30 -19.00 1.09 -10.52
CA ASP A 30 -20.18 1.91 -10.30
C ASP A 30 -19.83 3.41 -10.26
N GLY A 31 -18.55 3.74 -10.16
CA GLY A 31 -18.03 5.09 -10.06
C GLY A 31 -18.38 5.77 -8.72
N PRO A 32 -18.14 7.08 -8.61
CA PRO A 32 -18.38 7.82 -7.39
C PRO A 32 -19.87 8.02 -7.11
N SER A 33 -20.25 8.03 -5.82
CA SER A 33 -21.63 8.28 -5.41
C SER A 33 -22.15 9.66 -5.87
N SER A 34 -23.47 9.82 -5.93
CA SER A 34 -24.06 11.12 -6.28
C SER A 34 -23.65 12.26 -5.35
N ARG A 35 -23.45 11.96 -4.06
CA ARG A 35 -22.95 12.92 -3.05
C ARG A 35 -21.53 13.37 -3.35
N VAL A 36 -20.64 12.45 -3.73
CA VAL A 36 -19.27 12.78 -4.12
C VAL A 36 -19.25 13.62 -5.41
N LYS A 37 -20.05 13.24 -6.41
CA LYS A 37 -20.19 14.01 -7.66
C LYS A 37 -20.63 15.45 -7.39
N ALA A 38 -21.63 15.64 -6.52
CA ALA A 38 -22.11 16.96 -6.13
C ALA A 38 -21.02 17.77 -5.39
N ALA A 39 -20.32 17.16 -4.45
CA ALA A 39 -19.23 17.81 -3.72
C ALA A 39 -18.11 18.27 -4.66
N LEU A 40 -17.66 17.42 -5.59
CA LEU A 40 -16.66 17.78 -6.58
C LEU A 40 -17.11 18.96 -7.45
N LYS A 41 -18.35 18.93 -7.96
CA LYS A 41 -18.91 20.00 -8.78
C LYS A 41 -18.95 21.33 -8.04
N ASN A 42 -19.31 21.33 -6.75
CA ASN A 42 -19.40 22.54 -5.94
C ASN A 42 -18.04 23.12 -5.58
N ASN A 43 -16.99 22.30 -5.57
CA ASN A 43 -15.65 22.71 -5.15
C ASN A 43 -14.68 22.92 -6.32
N VAL A 44 -15.06 22.65 -7.56
CA VAL A 44 -14.16 22.76 -8.71
C VAL A 44 -13.59 24.19 -8.88
N ASN A 45 -14.35 25.22 -8.52
CA ASN A 45 -13.93 26.61 -8.61
C ASN A 45 -12.84 27.00 -7.61
N PHE A 46 -12.56 26.16 -6.63
CA PHE A 46 -11.51 26.36 -5.62
C PHE A 46 -10.25 25.55 -5.90
N SER A 47 -10.18 24.87 -7.05
CA SER A 47 -9.05 23.99 -7.41
C SER A 47 -7.72 24.74 -7.62
N ASN A 48 -7.77 26.07 -7.76
CA ASN A 48 -6.61 26.94 -7.87
C ASN A 48 -6.06 27.42 -6.52
N ILE A 49 -6.71 27.06 -5.42
CA ILE A 49 -6.31 27.46 -4.07
C ILE A 49 -5.45 26.35 -3.46
N TYR A 50 -4.37 26.71 -2.78
CA TYR A 50 -3.55 25.73 -2.05
C TYR A 50 -4.39 25.01 -0.99
N PRO A 51 -4.24 23.69 -0.86
CA PRO A 51 -4.87 22.94 0.21
C PRO A 51 -4.25 23.31 1.57
N GLU A 52 -4.91 22.87 2.64
CA GLU A 52 -4.31 22.90 3.99
C GLU A 52 -2.99 22.14 3.99
N LEU A 53 -1.98 22.67 4.69
CA LEU A 53 -0.62 22.14 4.69
C LEU A 53 -0.55 20.69 5.16
N ASP A 54 -1.31 20.34 6.19
CA ASP A 54 -1.32 19.04 6.85
C ASP A 54 -2.67 18.30 6.74
N GLY A 55 -3.64 18.87 6.02
CA GLY A 55 -4.97 18.31 5.84
C GLY A 55 -5.75 18.13 7.13
N GLU A 56 -5.63 19.09 8.06
CA GLU A 56 -6.24 19.02 9.40
C GLU A 56 -7.74 18.75 9.35
N THR A 57 -8.48 19.43 8.47
CA THR A 57 -9.93 19.24 8.31
C THR A 57 -10.27 17.78 7.98
N LEU A 58 -9.55 17.16 7.05
CA LEU A 58 -9.77 15.77 6.66
C LEU A 58 -9.36 14.80 7.76
N ARG A 59 -8.20 15.01 8.40
CA ARG A 59 -7.72 14.21 9.53
C ARG A 59 -8.73 14.22 10.68
N ASN A 60 -9.25 15.37 11.04
CA ASN A 60 -10.26 15.52 12.08
C ASN A 60 -11.57 14.81 11.72
N GLN A 61 -11.98 14.85 10.46
CA GLN A 61 -13.18 14.13 10.01
C GLN A 61 -12.99 12.61 10.06
N ILE A 62 -11.83 12.11 9.63
CA ILE A 62 -11.47 10.68 9.75
C ILE A 62 -11.43 10.25 11.21
N SER A 63 -10.77 11.04 12.06
CA SER A 63 -10.68 10.83 13.50
C SER A 63 -12.05 10.64 14.13
N LYS A 64 -12.99 11.55 13.85
CA LYS A 64 -14.38 11.46 14.34
C LYS A 64 -15.12 10.22 13.82
N THR A 65 -14.96 9.92 12.53
CA THR A 65 -15.70 8.83 11.88
C THR A 65 -15.27 7.45 12.39
N TYR A 66 -13.98 7.27 12.66
CA TYR A 66 -13.40 5.99 13.05
C TYR A 66 -12.96 5.92 14.53
N SER A 67 -13.24 6.97 15.32
CA SER A 67 -12.83 7.05 16.72
C SER A 67 -11.32 6.85 16.91
N LEU A 68 -10.52 7.51 16.06
CA LEU A 68 -9.06 7.48 16.08
C LEU A 68 -8.50 8.79 16.63
N ASN A 69 -7.25 8.78 17.11
CA ASN A 69 -6.54 10.02 17.41
C ASN A 69 -6.00 10.63 16.10
N SER A 70 -6.31 11.91 15.83
CA SER A 70 -5.85 12.63 14.62
C SER A 70 -4.33 12.67 14.48
N GLU A 71 -3.59 12.66 15.60
CA GLU A 71 -2.12 12.59 15.62
C GLU A 71 -1.55 11.24 15.11
N GLN A 72 -2.39 10.22 15.01
CA GLN A 72 -2.02 8.90 14.46
C GLN A 72 -2.36 8.77 12.98
N LEU A 73 -2.86 9.85 12.36
CA LEU A 73 -3.29 9.87 10.96
C LEU A 73 -2.28 10.63 10.11
N ILE A 74 -1.91 10.02 9.00
CA ILE A 74 -1.13 10.65 7.95
C ILE A 74 -1.90 10.53 6.63
N LEU A 75 -1.90 11.58 5.83
CA LEU A 75 -2.58 11.61 4.54
C LEU A 75 -1.56 11.50 3.40
N GLY A 76 -1.99 10.93 2.29
CA GLY A 76 -1.21 10.83 1.07
C GLY A 76 -2.11 10.74 -0.16
N ALA A 77 -1.55 10.95 -1.33
CA ALA A 77 -2.22 10.74 -2.61
C ALA A 77 -2.37 9.24 -2.88
N GLY A 78 -3.29 8.62 -2.14
CA GLY A 78 -3.49 7.18 -2.11
C GLY A 78 -2.47 6.43 -1.26
N SER A 79 -2.70 5.11 -1.11
CA SER A 79 -1.79 4.24 -0.35
C SER A 79 -0.39 4.18 -0.95
N ASP A 80 -0.25 4.44 -2.24
CA ASP A 80 1.04 4.41 -2.94
C ASP A 80 2.01 5.48 -2.40
N GLU A 81 1.56 6.72 -2.22
CA GLU A 81 2.38 7.75 -1.59
C GLU A 81 2.69 7.44 -0.13
N VAL A 82 1.73 6.90 0.62
CA VAL A 82 1.96 6.47 2.00
C VAL A 82 3.03 5.39 2.08
N LEU A 83 3.04 4.42 1.17
CA LEU A 83 4.11 3.41 1.07
C LEU A 83 5.47 4.06 0.82
N GLN A 84 5.55 5.04 -0.08
CA GLN A 84 6.78 5.78 -0.34
C GLN A 84 7.27 6.52 0.91
N MET A 85 6.38 7.20 1.64
CA MET A 85 6.70 7.87 2.89
C MET A 85 7.23 6.89 3.95
N ILE A 86 6.63 5.69 4.04
CA ILE A 86 7.08 4.64 4.97
C ILE A 86 8.50 4.21 4.64
N TYR A 87 8.81 3.95 3.36
CA TYR A 87 10.18 3.62 2.97
C TYR A 87 11.16 4.75 3.32
N ALA A 88 10.80 6.00 2.99
CA ALA A 88 11.66 7.15 3.24
C ALA A 88 11.93 7.37 4.74
N ALA A 89 10.92 7.18 5.59
CA ALA A 89 11.03 7.45 7.02
C ALA A 89 11.73 6.31 7.81
N PHE A 90 11.54 5.05 7.38
CA PHE A 90 11.92 3.91 8.21
C PHE A 90 13.05 3.06 7.63
N THR A 91 13.56 3.36 6.42
CA THR A 91 14.62 2.56 5.81
C THR A 91 15.84 3.37 5.40
N LYS A 92 16.95 2.68 5.30
CA LYS A 92 18.19 3.15 4.69
C LYS A 92 18.74 2.10 3.73
N PRO A 93 19.64 2.45 2.81
CA PRO A 93 20.26 1.50 1.90
C PRO A 93 20.81 0.27 2.61
N GLY A 94 20.45 -0.92 2.11
CA GLY A 94 20.87 -2.20 2.67
C GLY A 94 19.94 -2.80 3.72
N ASP A 95 18.95 -2.06 4.24
CA ASP A 95 17.95 -2.60 5.17
C ASP A 95 17.09 -3.68 4.49
N GLU A 96 16.68 -4.69 5.26
CA GLU A 96 15.85 -5.76 4.76
C GLU A 96 14.35 -5.40 4.87
N VAL A 97 13.62 -5.68 3.79
CA VAL A 97 12.16 -5.55 3.74
C VAL A 97 11.54 -6.87 3.26
N ILE A 98 10.45 -7.28 3.86
CA ILE A 98 9.81 -8.58 3.58
C ILE A 98 8.42 -8.37 3.02
N PHE A 99 8.09 -9.10 1.96
CA PHE A 99 6.74 -9.22 1.39
C PHE A 99 6.62 -10.54 0.63
N THR A 100 5.40 -10.96 0.26
CA THR A 100 5.21 -12.19 -0.53
C THR A 100 5.71 -11.99 -1.96
N LYS A 101 6.09 -13.06 -2.64
CA LYS A 101 6.51 -13.00 -4.04
C LYS A 101 5.40 -12.44 -4.94
N TYR A 102 4.17 -12.83 -4.69
CA TYR A 102 2.99 -12.35 -5.42
C TYR A 102 2.24 -11.30 -4.60
N ALA A 103 2.91 -10.17 -4.36
CA ALA A 103 2.35 -9.02 -3.67
C ALA A 103 2.18 -7.82 -4.63
N PHE A 104 1.63 -6.74 -4.12
CA PHE A 104 1.54 -5.48 -4.84
C PHE A 104 2.92 -5.02 -5.31
N ALA A 105 3.05 -4.76 -6.61
CA ALA A 105 4.33 -4.52 -7.27
C ALA A 105 5.12 -3.35 -6.69
N MET A 106 4.42 -2.36 -6.09
CA MET A 106 5.08 -1.18 -5.53
C MET A 106 5.98 -1.49 -4.34
N TYR A 107 5.72 -2.57 -3.58
CA TYR A 107 6.65 -2.97 -2.52
C TYR A 107 8.06 -3.25 -3.07
N ALA A 108 8.15 -4.00 -4.18
CA ALA A 108 9.42 -4.32 -4.82
C ALA A 108 10.06 -3.11 -5.51
N ILE A 109 9.23 -2.25 -6.14
CA ILE A 109 9.69 -1.04 -6.82
C ILE A 109 10.31 -0.08 -5.81
N TYR A 110 9.62 0.19 -4.70
CA TYR A 110 10.17 1.06 -3.65
C TYR A 110 11.36 0.45 -2.94
N ALA A 111 11.38 -0.87 -2.68
CA ALA A 111 12.57 -1.53 -2.15
C ALA A 111 13.81 -1.26 -3.03
N LYS A 112 13.65 -1.33 -4.35
CA LYS A 112 14.73 -1.00 -5.29
C LYS A 112 15.11 0.48 -5.25
N ASN A 113 14.12 1.39 -5.27
CA ASN A 113 14.36 2.83 -5.28
C ASN A 113 15.09 3.30 -4.02
N PHE A 114 14.74 2.76 -2.86
CA PHE A 114 15.37 3.05 -1.58
C PHE A 114 16.59 2.18 -1.28
N LYS A 115 17.05 1.38 -2.26
CA LYS A 115 18.22 0.49 -2.14
C LYS A 115 18.12 -0.50 -0.97
N CYS A 116 16.91 -0.89 -0.60
CA CYS A 116 16.65 -1.94 0.37
C CYS A 116 16.91 -3.32 -0.22
N LYS A 117 17.03 -4.33 0.63
CA LYS A 117 17.18 -5.74 0.27
C LYS A 117 15.84 -6.44 0.43
N PRO A 118 15.09 -6.68 -0.67
CA PRO A 118 13.85 -7.41 -0.57
C PRO A 118 14.10 -8.87 -0.22
N LYS A 119 13.35 -9.40 0.71
CA LYS A 119 13.25 -10.81 1.04
C LYS A 119 11.83 -11.28 0.72
N THR A 120 11.72 -12.28 -0.12
CA THR A 120 10.44 -12.86 -0.51
C THR A 120 10.47 -14.36 -0.31
N PHE A 121 9.31 -14.97 -0.16
CA PHE A 121 9.15 -16.41 -0.17
C PHE A 121 8.18 -16.81 -1.27
N ASN A 122 8.32 -18.06 -1.76
CA ASN A 122 7.39 -18.62 -2.72
C ASN A 122 6.14 -19.09 -1.97
N ASP A 123 5.04 -18.49 -2.31
CA ASP A 123 3.72 -18.97 -1.95
C ASP A 123 3.31 -20.09 -2.92
N SER A 124 3.18 -21.30 -2.41
CA SER A 124 2.68 -22.42 -3.21
C SER A 124 1.20 -22.19 -3.50
N LYS A 125 0.80 -22.35 -4.76
CA LYS A 125 -0.59 -22.16 -5.20
C LYS A 125 -1.22 -20.83 -4.82
N PHE A 126 -0.42 -19.74 -4.77
CA PHE A 126 -0.86 -18.40 -4.38
C PHE A 126 -1.41 -18.29 -2.95
N GLN A 127 -1.09 -19.26 -2.10
CA GLN A 127 -1.39 -19.26 -0.68
C GLN A 127 -0.11 -19.18 0.12
N PHE A 128 -0.13 -18.43 1.22
CA PHE A 128 1.00 -18.30 2.10
C PHE A 128 0.55 -18.25 3.57
N SER A 129 1.48 -18.50 4.48
CA SER A 129 1.22 -18.41 5.91
C SER A 129 2.03 -17.27 6.54
N LEU A 130 1.52 -16.69 7.62
CA LEU A 130 2.24 -15.69 8.40
C LEU A 130 3.55 -16.24 9.00
N ASN A 131 3.67 -17.55 9.15
CA ASN A 131 4.92 -18.18 9.61
C ASN A 131 6.07 -18.01 8.61
N GLU A 132 5.80 -17.91 7.31
CA GLU A 132 6.84 -17.68 6.31
C GLU A 132 7.51 -16.31 6.50
N PHE A 133 6.73 -15.27 6.82
CA PHE A 133 7.28 -13.97 7.18
C PHE A 133 8.17 -14.06 8.42
N ALA A 134 7.72 -14.78 9.45
CA ALA A 134 8.48 -14.92 10.69
C ALA A 134 9.80 -15.69 10.48
N LYS A 135 9.82 -16.70 9.60
CA LYS A 135 11.04 -17.45 9.24
C LYS A 135 12.06 -16.58 8.52
N LEU A 136 11.61 -15.65 7.66
CA LEU A 136 12.50 -14.76 6.92
C LEU A 136 12.99 -13.57 7.73
N ALA A 137 12.27 -13.18 8.78
CA ALA A 137 12.60 -12.04 9.61
C ALA A 137 13.93 -12.24 10.33
N SER A 138 14.76 -11.21 10.33
CA SER A 138 16.07 -11.18 11.01
C SER A 138 16.22 -9.90 11.83
N SER A 139 17.32 -9.75 12.54
CA SER A 139 17.66 -8.49 13.24
C SER A 139 17.87 -7.30 12.30
N LYS A 140 18.06 -7.55 11.00
CA LYS A 140 18.21 -6.52 9.94
C LYS A 140 16.89 -6.16 9.26
N THR A 141 15.81 -6.89 9.55
CA THR A 141 14.49 -6.63 8.95
C THR A 141 13.92 -5.36 9.53
N LYS A 142 13.66 -4.38 8.68
CA LYS A 142 13.08 -3.09 9.06
C LYS A 142 11.58 -3.04 8.87
N ILE A 143 11.11 -3.57 7.74
CA ILE A 143 9.68 -3.52 7.41
C ILE A 143 9.21 -4.90 6.94
N ILE A 144 8.00 -5.26 7.34
CA ILE A 144 7.23 -6.35 6.76
C ILE A 144 5.95 -5.75 6.19
N PHE A 145 5.75 -5.88 4.87
CA PHE A 145 4.50 -5.51 4.21
C PHE A 145 3.57 -6.72 4.13
N LEU A 146 2.40 -6.57 4.71
CA LEU A 146 1.34 -7.57 4.72
C LEU A 146 0.08 -6.96 4.10
N ALA A 147 -0.15 -7.21 2.81
CA ALA A 147 -1.42 -6.88 2.19
C ALA A 147 -2.49 -7.86 2.67
N ASN A 148 -3.63 -7.33 3.16
CA ASN A 148 -4.72 -8.15 3.69
C ASN A 148 -6.10 -7.53 3.44
N PRO A 149 -6.85 -8.05 2.46
CA PRO A 149 -6.54 -9.18 1.58
C PRO A 149 -5.34 -8.94 0.67
N ASN A 150 -4.57 -9.99 0.35
CA ASN A 150 -3.40 -9.84 -0.49
C ASN A 150 -3.77 -9.52 -1.95
N ASN A 151 -3.15 -8.51 -2.52
CA ASN A 151 -3.26 -8.18 -3.94
C ASN A 151 -2.05 -8.79 -4.69
N PRO A 152 -2.25 -9.68 -5.71
CA PRO A 152 -3.52 -9.97 -6.39
C PRO A 152 -4.18 -11.29 -5.95
N THR A 153 -3.63 -12.06 -4.99
CA THR A 153 -4.03 -13.45 -4.76
C THR A 153 -5.35 -13.61 -3.98
N GLY A 154 -5.81 -12.55 -3.29
CA GLY A 154 -7.00 -12.57 -2.46
C GLY A 154 -6.84 -13.32 -1.13
N SER A 155 -5.63 -13.80 -0.81
CA SER A 155 -5.37 -14.46 0.48
C SER A 155 -5.68 -13.52 1.64
N ILE A 156 -6.36 -14.02 2.66
CA ILE A 156 -6.81 -13.22 3.81
C ILE A 156 -6.40 -13.88 5.13
N PHE A 157 -6.04 -13.08 6.11
CA PHE A 157 -5.80 -13.47 7.49
C PHE A 157 -6.77 -12.76 8.42
N TYR A 158 -7.24 -13.46 9.42
CA TYR A 158 -8.12 -12.91 10.42
C TYR A 158 -7.34 -12.21 11.54
N LYS A 159 -8.03 -11.32 12.24
CA LYS A 159 -7.45 -10.47 13.29
C LYS A 159 -6.57 -11.23 14.29
N ASP A 160 -7.05 -12.38 14.79
CA ASP A 160 -6.32 -13.16 15.79
C ASP A 160 -5.02 -13.76 15.26
N GLU A 161 -4.99 -14.15 13.98
CA GLU A 161 -3.79 -14.66 13.32
C GLU A 161 -2.74 -13.56 13.19
N ILE A 162 -3.19 -12.36 12.75
CA ILE A 162 -2.33 -11.18 12.63
C ILE A 162 -1.78 -10.77 14.00
N ILE A 163 -2.60 -10.73 15.05
CA ILE A 163 -2.15 -10.40 16.39
C ILE A 163 -1.12 -11.42 16.91
N LYS A 164 -1.35 -12.72 16.70
CA LYS A 164 -0.39 -13.77 17.06
C LYS A 164 0.92 -13.63 16.30
N PHE A 165 0.85 -13.26 15.03
CA PHE A 165 2.01 -13.01 14.19
C PHE A 165 2.81 -11.79 14.69
N ILE A 166 2.17 -10.65 14.93
CA ILE A 166 2.82 -9.43 15.43
C ILE A 166 3.60 -9.71 16.72
N LYS A 167 3.04 -10.51 17.63
CA LYS A 167 3.69 -10.87 18.90
C LYS A 167 4.98 -11.69 18.72
N LYS A 168 5.15 -12.37 17.58
CA LYS A 168 6.35 -13.17 17.26
C LYS A 168 7.45 -12.35 16.60
N ILE A 169 7.12 -11.17 16.06
CA ILE A 169 8.07 -10.34 15.32
C ILE A 169 8.83 -9.43 16.27
N ASN A 170 10.09 -9.16 15.93
CA ASN A 170 10.92 -8.23 16.71
C ASN A 170 10.25 -6.85 16.77
N LYS A 171 10.16 -6.28 17.96
CA LYS A 171 9.53 -4.96 18.20
C LYS A 171 10.19 -3.79 17.45
N LYS A 172 11.41 -3.98 16.93
CA LYS A 172 12.11 -2.99 16.09
C LYS A 172 11.71 -3.07 14.60
N THR A 173 10.94 -4.08 14.21
CA THR A 173 10.45 -4.26 12.85
C THR A 173 9.08 -3.62 12.72
N LEU A 174 8.92 -2.70 11.78
CA LEU A 174 7.62 -2.12 11.43
C LEU A 174 6.81 -3.15 10.64
N ILE A 175 5.58 -3.41 11.07
CA ILE A 175 4.61 -4.21 10.30
C ILE A 175 3.63 -3.23 9.66
N VAL A 176 3.56 -3.25 8.34
CA VAL A 176 2.62 -2.46 7.56
C VAL A 176 1.50 -3.39 7.11
N LEU A 177 0.32 -3.20 7.67
CA LEU A 177 -0.89 -3.89 7.23
C LEU A 177 -1.56 -3.02 6.16
N ASP A 178 -1.44 -3.45 4.91
CA ASP A 178 -2.04 -2.76 3.76
C ASP A 178 -3.43 -3.35 3.50
N SER A 179 -4.45 -2.53 3.69
CA SER A 179 -5.87 -2.91 3.52
C SER A 179 -6.52 -2.14 2.36
N ALA A 180 -5.73 -1.66 1.42
CA ALA A 180 -6.20 -0.92 0.26
C ALA A 180 -6.95 -1.79 -0.76
#